data_0b6b4118436db11c5cc32ee17f93ce55
#
_entry.id   0b6b4118436db11c5cc32ee17f93ce55
#
_cell.length_a   1.000
_cell.length_b   1.000
_cell.length_c   1.000
_cell.angle_alpha   90.00
_cell.angle_beta   90.00
_cell.angle_gamma   90.00
#
_symmetry.space_group_name_H-M   'P 1'
#
loop_
_entity.id
_entity.type
_entity.pdbx_description
1 polymer ?
#
loop_
_entity_poly.entity_id
_entity_poly.type
_entity_poly.pdbx_seq_one_letter_code
_entity_poly.pdbx_strand_id
1 'polypeptide(L)'
;QLYLWLYQKSIGSCNNQNSKCRLKLNSYDKTRDGNANLVYGAKLETEGILFEISQRKIIEWLRANAIISEEQMPDLDDELSVRKWFAENVKGDVVSVFGEIDESEKITKYVFGLLHSMSHAFIKTAGEISGLAGNSLTEIIIVETASIFMYAQITQAIPLGALSGMAENNYAQFLNKVYAETRNCVFDPICTDRDNTSCSACLIIPEISCNHFNNELGRKYLYTIDTMDHSLIGFWEM
;
A
#
# COMPACT_ATOMS: atom_id res chain seq x y z
N GLN A 1 5.47 -11.66 14.85
CA GLN A 1 4.69 -11.18 16.01
C GLN A 1 4.08 -9.84 15.60
N LEU A 2 2.82 -9.85 15.17
CA LEU A 2 2.10 -8.65 14.77
C LEU A 2 1.45 -8.05 16.02
N TYR A 3 1.71 -6.77 16.30
CA TYR A 3 1.01 -6.03 17.34
C TYR A 3 -0.06 -5.16 16.69
N LEU A 4 -1.33 -5.46 17.00
CA LEU A 4 -2.45 -4.63 16.58
C LEU A 4 -2.66 -3.53 17.63
N TRP A 5 -2.55 -2.26 17.18
CA TRP A 5 -2.86 -1.11 18.03
C TRP A 5 -4.36 -0.85 17.98
N LEU A 6 -5.06 -1.07 19.06
CA LEU A 6 -6.48 -0.75 19.19
C LEU A 6 -6.65 0.66 19.75
N TYR A 7 -7.06 1.60 18.89
CA TYR A 7 -7.57 2.88 19.34
C TYR A 7 -9.08 2.77 19.58
N GLN A 8 -9.53 3.02 20.79
CA GLN A 8 -10.94 3.11 21.05
C GLN A 8 -11.47 4.47 20.58
N LYS A 9 -12.19 4.46 19.48
CA LYS A 9 -12.88 5.62 18.93
C LYS A 9 -14.25 5.74 19.56
N SER A 10 -14.49 6.71 20.43
CA SER A 10 -15.86 7.06 20.82
C SER A 10 -16.42 8.05 19.79
N ILE A 11 -17.35 7.62 18.97
CA ILE A 11 -18.09 8.49 18.06
C ILE A 11 -19.25 9.09 18.84
N GLY A 12 -19.19 10.38 19.13
CA GLY A 12 -20.35 11.12 19.61
C GLY A 12 -21.40 11.23 18.49
N SER A 13 -22.67 11.01 18.79
CA SER A 13 -23.75 11.15 17.82
C SER A 13 -23.81 12.59 17.31
N CYS A 14 -23.65 12.78 16.01
CA CYS A 14 -23.90 14.05 15.35
C CYS A 14 -25.35 14.10 14.87
N ASN A 15 -26.19 14.87 15.54
CA ASN A 15 -27.59 15.03 15.19
C ASN A 15 -27.91 16.23 14.29
N ASN A 16 -26.90 16.88 13.64
CA ASN A 16 -27.15 18.03 12.78
C ASN A 16 -26.20 18.03 11.56
N GLN A 17 -26.78 18.19 10.38
CA GLN A 17 -26.09 18.13 9.07
C GLN A 17 -24.97 19.17 8.86
N ASN A 18 -24.80 20.15 9.75
CA ASN A 18 -23.79 21.22 9.66
C ASN A 18 -22.85 21.32 10.86
N SER A 19 -22.84 20.35 11.79
CA SER A 19 -21.94 20.41 12.94
C SER A 19 -20.62 19.66 12.64
N LYS A 20 -19.49 20.35 12.83
CA LYS A 20 -18.16 19.73 12.81
C LYS A 20 -18.12 18.70 13.96
N CYS A 21 -18.04 17.42 13.64
CA CYS A 21 -17.85 16.36 14.63
C CYS A 21 -16.47 16.51 15.27
N ARG A 22 -16.41 16.69 16.59
CA ARG A 22 -15.16 16.63 17.34
C ARG A 22 -14.89 15.18 17.73
N LEU A 23 -13.82 14.62 17.22
CA LEU A 23 -13.29 13.34 17.69
C LEU A 23 -12.57 13.59 19.02
N LYS A 24 -13.04 12.95 20.08
CA LYS A 24 -12.31 12.90 21.35
C LYS A 24 -11.44 11.65 21.35
N LEU A 25 -10.13 11.84 21.26
CA LEU A 25 -9.16 10.79 21.47
C LEU A 25 -8.95 10.65 22.98
N ASN A 26 -9.31 9.50 23.52
CA ASN A 26 -8.98 9.17 24.90
C ASN A 26 -7.66 8.41 24.89
N SER A 27 -6.64 8.93 25.58
CA SER A 27 -5.44 8.15 25.87
C SER A 27 -5.78 7.08 26.91
N TYR A 28 -5.18 5.91 26.75
CA TYR A 28 -5.22 4.90 27.83
C TYR A 28 -4.48 5.41 29.07
N ASP A 29 -4.88 4.89 30.23
CA ASP A 29 -4.24 5.24 31.49
C ASP A 29 -2.74 4.91 31.43
N LYS A 30 -1.96 5.75 32.09
CA LYS A 30 -0.53 5.47 32.28
C LYS A 30 -0.36 4.25 33.19
N THR A 31 0.76 3.57 33.07
CA THR A 31 1.16 2.54 34.05
C THR A 31 1.20 3.13 35.45
N ARG A 32 1.06 2.29 36.50
CA ARG A 32 1.01 2.73 37.89
C ARG A 32 2.19 3.60 38.35
N ASP A 33 3.34 3.43 37.70
CA ASP A 33 4.57 4.25 37.90
C ASP A 33 4.60 5.52 37.04
N GLY A 34 3.63 5.74 36.17
CA GLY A 34 3.48 6.92 35.33
C GLY A 34 4.51 7.05 34.20
N ASN A 35 5.41 6.07 34.05
CA ASN A 35 6.55 6.15 33.12
C ASN A 35 6.29 5.58 31.73
N ALA A 36 5.20 4.82 31.53
CA ALA A 36 4.84 4.24 30.25
C ALA A 36 3.34 4.35 29.97
N ASN A 37 2.97 4.41 28.69
CA ASN A 37 1.58 4.34 28.28
C ASN A 37 1.11 2.88 28.30
N LEU A 38 -0.07 2.63 28.84
CA LEU A 38 -0.66 1.31 28.79
C LEU A 38 -1.19 1.05 27.38
N VAL A 39 -0.77 -0.07 26.79
CA VAL A 39 -1.20 -0.50 25.46
C VAL A 39 -1.86 -1.86 25.58
N TYR A 40 -3.10 -1.96 25.10
CA TYR A 40 -3.79 -3.23 24.97
C TYR A 40 -3.55 -3.79 23.59
N GLY A 41 -3.08 -5.03 23.51
CA GLY A 41 -2.80 -5.72 22.27
C GLY A 41 -3.24 -7.17 22.31
N ALA A 42 -3.57 -7.73 21.17
CA ALA A 42 -3.82 -9.15 20.98
C ALA A 42 -2.71 -9.76 20.11
N LYS A 43 -2.25 -10.95 20.48
CA LYS A 43 -1.36 -11.75 19.63
C LYS A 43 -2.24 -12.70 18.83
N LEU A 44 -2.18 -12.56 17.49
CA LEU A 44 -2.90 -13.41 16.56
C LEU A 44 -1.89 -14.19 15.71
N GLU A 45 -2.20 -15.44 15.39
CA GLU A 45 -1.45 -16.22 14.41
C GLU A 45 -2.07 -15.96 13.05
N THR A 46 -1.25 -15.66 12.05
CA THR A 46 -1.70 -15.41 10.70
C THR A 46 -0.68 -15.92 9.69
N GLU A 47 -1.10 -16.02 8.45
CA GLU A 47 -0.24 -16.25 7.30
C GLU A 47 -0.09 -14.95 6.49
N GLY A 48 1.06 -14.78 5.86
CA GLY A 48 1.33 -13.63 5.02
C GLY A 48 2.45 -13.89 4.03
N ILE A 49 2.52 -13.03 3.01
CA ILE A 49 3.56 -13.06 1.99
C ILE A 49 4.26 -11.71 2.01
N LEU A 50 5.58 -11.72 2.08
CA LEU A 50 6.41 -10.54 1.91
C LEU A 50 6.88 -10.49 0.45
N PHE A 51 6.52 -9.42 -0.24
CA PHE A 51 7.01 -9.12 -1.58
C PHE A 51 8.09 -8.04 -1.46
N GLU A 52 9.29 -8.34 -1.92
CA GLU A 52 10.38 -7.39 -2.05
C GLU A 52 10.46 -6.92 -3.50
N ILE A 53 10.24 -5.63 -3.73
CA ILE A 53 10.29 -5.02 -5.05
C ILE A 53 11.71 -4.52 -5.31
N SER A 54 12.22 -4.74 -6.51
CA SER A 54 13.60 -4.34 -6.86
C SER A 54 13.80 -2.83 -6.72
N GLN A 55 14.56 -2.42 -5.70
CA GLN A 55 14.94 -1.03 -5.48
C GLN A 55 15.68 -0.44 -6.70
N ARG A 56 16.57 -1.23 -7.32
CA ARG A 56 17.24 -0.86 -8.57
C ARG A 56 16.23 -0.47 -9.67
N LYS A 57 15.24 -1.32 -9.91
CA LYS A 57 14.21 -1.03 -10.94
C LYS A 57 13.33 0.16 -10.56
N ILE A 58 13.06 0.38 -9.28
CA ILE A 58 12.33 1.59 -8.84
C ILE A 58 13.15 2.84 -9.14
N ILE A 59 14.45 2.85 -8.88
CA ILE A 59 15.33 3.98 -9.19
C ILE A 59 15.38 4.24 -10.70
N GLU A 60 15.54 3.18 -11.52
CA GLU A 60 15.48 3.28 -12.99
C GLU A 60 14.14 3.86 -13.46
N TRP A 61 13.02 3.44 -12.85
CA TRP A 61 11.68 3.94 -13.13
C TRP A 61 11.51 5.43 -12.74
N LEU A 62 12.01 5.83 -11.57
CA LEU A 62 11.99 7.23 -11.14
C LEU A 62 12.79 8.12 -12.11
N ARG A 63 13.94 7.64 -12.57
CA ARG A 63 14.74 8.34 -13.57
C ARG A 63 14.01 8.45 -14.92
N ALA A 64 13.45 7.35 -15.42
CA ALA A 64 12.73 7.32 -16.70
C ALA A 64 11.55 8.29 -16.72
N ASN A 65 10.94 8.55 -15.56
CA ASN A 65 9.86 9.51 -15.38
C ASN A 65 10.32 10.92 -14.95
N ALA A 66 11.62 11.21 -15.03
CA ALA A 66 12.20 12.49 -14.64
C ALA A 66 11.82 12.95 -13.22
N ILE A 67 11.58 12.00 -12.30
CA ILE A 67 11.38 12.27 -10.88
C ILE A 67 12.71 12.56 -10.20
N ILE A 68 13.76 11.88 -10.66
CA ILE A 68 15.16 12.12 -10.30
C ILE A 68 15.98 12.38 -11.55
N SER A 69 17.05 13.16 -11.40
CA SER A 69 18.02 13.40 -12.49
C SER A 69 19.08 12.30 -12.54
N GLU A 70 19.81 12.23 -13.65
CA GLU A 70 20.94 11.30 -13.83
C GLU A 70 22.02 11.48 -12.74
N GLU A 71 22.25 12.72 -12.32
CA GLU A 71 23.25 13.07 -11.31
C GLU A 71 22.88 12.58 -9.90
N GLN A 72 21.59 12.31 -9.67
CA GLN A 72 21.07 11.79 -8.39
C GLN A 72 21.10 10.26 -8.31
N MET A 73 21.45 9.59 -9.42
CA MET A 73 21.45 8.13 -9.43
C MET A 73 22.65 7.55 -8.67
N PRO A 74 22.44 6.45 -7.91
CA PRO A 74 23.53 5.68 -7.36
C PRO A 74 24.21 4.83 -8.44
N ASP A 75 25.34 4.23 -8.07
CA ASP A 75 25.89 3.11 -8.84
C ASP A 75 24.93 1.91 -8.75
N LEU A 76 24.25 1.61 -9.85
CA LEU A 76 23.25 0.55 -9.92
C LEU A 76 23.86 -0.86 -9.93
N ASP A 77 25.15 -0.99 -10.22
CA ASP A 77 25.83 -2.29 -10.20
C ASP A 77 26.36 -2.64 -8.80
N ASP A 78 26.38 -1.66 -7.88
CA ASP A 78 26.65 -1.88 -6.47
C ASP A 78 25.36 -1.91 -5.64
N GLU A 79 25.00 -3.11 -5.17
CA GLU A 79 23.79 -3.32 -4.35
C GLU A 79 23.79 -2.45 -3.06
N LEU A 80 24.95 -2.23 -2.45
CA LEU A 80 25.06 -1.41 -1.25
C LEU A 80 24.79 0.05 -1.56
N SER A 81 25.26 0.55 -2.70
CA SER A 81 24.99 1.90 -3.19
C SER A 81 23.49 2.12 -3.42
N VAL A 82 22.81 1.14 -4.04
CA VAL A 82 21.36 1.15 -4.27
C VAL A 82 20.60 1.21 -2.95
N ARG A 83 20.93 0.34 -1.98
CA ARG A 83 20.27 0.31 -0.67
C ARG A 83 20.49 1.60 0.13
N LYS A 84 21.72 2.12 0.10
CA LYS A 84 22.06 3.37 0.77
C LYS A 84 21.26 4.53 0.18
N TRP A 85 21.23 4.65 -1.14
CA TRP A 85 20.46 5.67 -1.83
C TRP A 85 18.98 5.62 -1.44
N PHE A 86 18.42 4.42 -1.41
CA PHE A 86 17.00 4.21 -1.07
C PHE A 86 16.71 4.67 0.37
N ALA A 87 17.55 4.28 1.33
CA ALA A 87 17.44 4.69 2.74
C ALA A 87 17.60 6.20 2.96
N GLU A 88 18.36 6.88 2.12
CA GLU A 88 18.59 8.32 2.21
C GLU A 88 17.48 9.15 1.54
N ASN A 89 16.80 8.62 0.51
CA ASN A 89 15.87 9.38 -0.31
C ASN A 89 14.40 8.97 -0.12
N VAL A 90 14.12 7.80 0.43
CA VAL A 90 12.75 7.31 0.68
C VAL A 90 12.49 7.28 2.17
N LYS A 91 11.51 8.07 2.63
CA LYS A 91 11.27 8.35 4.05
C LYS A 91 9.92 7.79 4.49
N GLY A 92 9.92 6.77 5.35
CA GLY A 92 8.70 6.16 5.86
C GLY A 92 7.94 7.03 6.87
N ASP A 93 8.65 7.92 7.58
CA ASP A 93 8.05 8.81 8.57
C ASP A 93 7.12 9.88 7.97
N VAL A 94 7.25 10.18 6.68
CA VAL A 94 6.35 11.11 5.97
C VAL A 94 5.10 10.42 5.42
N VAL A 95 5.04 9.09 5.44
CA VAL A 95 3.88 8.32 5.01
C VAL A 95 2.87 8.25 6.16
N SER A 96 1.86 9.10 6.10
CA SER A 96 0.83 9.18 7.12
C SER A 96 -0.38 8.31 6.77
N VAL A 97 -1.03 7.76 7.81
CA VAL A 97 -2.31 7.04 7.66
C VAL A 97 -3.45 7.99 7.24
N PHE A 98 -3.39 9.25 7.67
CA PHE A 98 -4.49 10.22 7.51
C PHE A 98 -4.14 11.44 6.67
N GLY A 99 -2.96 11.51 6.09
CA GLY A 99 -2.49 12.66 5.35
C GLY A 99 -1.98 12.30 3.97
N GLU A 100 -1.99 13.28 3.09
CA GLU A 100 -1.28 13.22 1.82
C GLU A 100 0.21 13.44 2.06
N ILE A 101 1.05 12.82 1.25
CA ILE A 101 2.49 13.06 1.27
C ILE A 101 2.75 14.42 0.63
N ASP A 102 3.52 15.27 1.30
CA ASP A 102 3.85 16.61 0.81
C ASP A 102 4.59 16.55 -0.54
N GLU A 103 4.30 17.48 -1.43
CA GLU A 103 4.91 17.53 -2.78
C GLU A 103 6.44 17.74 -2.74
N SER A 104 6.99 18.24 -1.64
CA SER A 104 8.44 18.33 -1.44
C SER A 104 9.10 16.96 -1.26
N GLU A 105 8.36 15.94 -0.83
CA GLU A 105 8.80 14.55 -0.68
C GLU A 105 8.44 13.70 -1.91
N LYS A 106 8.65 14.26 -3.10
CA LYS A 106 8.22 13.68 -4.38
C LYS A 106 8.69 12.24 -4.58
N ILE A 107 9.94 11.92 -4.25
CA ILE A 107 10.49 10.57 -4.40
C ILE A 107 9.68 9.57 -3.57
N THR A 108 9.49 9.86 -2.27
CA THR A 108 8.71 9.02 -1.37
C THR A 108 7.26 8.88 -1.84
N LYS A 109 6.63 9.97 -2.31
CA LYS A 109 5.27 9.97 -2.84
C LYS A 109 5.11 9.00 -4.01
N TYR A 110 6.02 9.03 -4.99
CA TYR A 110 5.97 8.13 -6.13
C TYR A 110 6.26 6.68 -5.76
N VAL A 111 7.24 6.43 -4.89
CA VAL A 111 7.55 5.08 -4.40
C VAL A 111 6.37 4.51 -3.62
N PHE A 112 5.78 5.30 -2.72
CA PHE A 112 4.60 4.88 -1.96
C PHE A 112 3.41 4.61 -2.88
N GLY A 113 3.08 5.51 -3.82
CA GLY A 113 1.99 5.32 -4.77
C GLY A 113 2.16 4.05 -5.62
N LEU A 114 3.39 3.75 -6.05
CA LEU A 114 3.72 2.52 -6.77
C LEU A 114 3.48 1.27 -5.90
N LEU A 115 4.06 1.22 -4.70
CA LEU A 115 3.94 0.07 -3.80
C LEU A 115 2.50 -0.14 -3.33
N HIS A 116 1.79 0.95 -3.03
CA HIS A 116 0.40 0.91 -2.60
C HIS A 116 -0.52 0.43 -3.72
N SER A 117 -0.29 0.87 -4.96
CA SER A 117 -1.04 0.38 -6.11
C SER A 117 -0.76 -1.10 -6.40
N MET A 118 0.50 -1.55 -6.25
CA MET A 118 0.85 -2.98 -6.35
C MET A 118 0.17 -3.80 -5.26
N SER A 119 0.19 -3.35 -4.01
CA SER A 119 -0.37 -4.10 -2.88
C SER A 119 -1.87 -4.33 -3.08
N HIS A 120 -2.61 -3.33 -3.55
CA HIS A 120 -4.03 -3.48 -3.84
C HIS A 120 -4.29 -4.43 -5.00
N ALA A 121 -3.48 -4.39 -6.05
CA ALA A 121 -3.54 -5.36 -7.15
C ALA A 121 -3.27 -6.79 -6.63
N PHE A 122 -2.30 -6.95 -5.74
CA PHE A 122 -1.98 -8.24 -5.11
C PHE A 122 -3.12 -8.74 -4.23
N ILE A 123 -3.69 -7.90 -3.37
CA ILE A 123 -4.80 -8.26 -2.48
C ILE A 123 -6.02 -8.73 -3.27
N LYS A 124 -6.42 -7.99 -4.31
CA LYS A 124 -7.58 -8.34 -5.14
C LYS A 124 -7.38 -9.69 -5.83
N THR A 125 -6.25 -9.85 -6.50
CA THR A 125 -5.95 -11.09 -7.22
C THR A 125 -5.72 -12.28 -6.28
N ALA A 126 -5.06 -12.07 -5.14
CA ALA A 126 -4.88 -13.11 -4.14
C ALA A 126 -6.22 -13.58 -3.55
N GLY A 127 -7.14 -12.65 -3.27
CA GLY A 127 -8.48 -12.98 -2.82
C GLY A 127 -9.22 -13.87 -3.82
N GLU A 128 -9.13 -13.57 -5.10
CA GLU A 128 -9.78 -14.36 -6.16
C GLU A 128 -9.19 -15.77 -6.31
N ILE A 129 -7.86 -15.91 -6.26
CA ILE A 129 -7.20 -17.22 -6.42
C ILE A 129 -7.34 -18.08 -5.17
N SER A 130 -7.20 -17.49 -3.99
CA SER A 130 -7.27 -18.21 -2.70
C SER A 130 -8.70 -18.47 -2.23
N GLY A 131 -9.70 -17.80 -2.85
CA GLY A 131 -11.10 -17.86 -2.41
C GLY A 131 -11.37 -17.10 -1.12
N LEU A 132 -10.45 -16.25 -0.69
CA LEU A 132 -10.62 -15.39 0.49
C LEU A 132 -11.52 -14.21 0.15
N ALA A 133 -12.36 -13.80 1.10
CA ALA A 133 -13.20 -12.62 0.91
C ALA A 133 -12.35 -11.36 0.75
N GLY A 134 -12.82 -10.37 -0.01
CA GLY A 134 -12.07 -9.15 -0.33
C GLY A 134 -11.68 -8.27 0.87
N ASN A 135 -12.26 -8.52 2.05
CA ASN A 135 -11.90 -7.88 3.32
C ASN A 135 -11.08 -8.78 4.25
N SER A 136 -10.62 -9.93 3.75
CA SER A 136 -9.87 -10.91 4.54
C SER A 136 -8.36 -10.72 4.44
N LEU A 137 -7.91 -9.91 3.51
CA LEU A 137 -6.51 -9.58 3.30
C LEU A 137 -6.26 -8.11 3.61
N THR A 138 -5.08 -7.83 4.11
CA THR A 138 -4.62 -6.46 4.39
C THR A 138 -3.12 -6.34 4.11
N GLU A 139 -2.60 -5.13 4.23
CA GLU A 139 -1.24 -4.79 3.84
C GLU A 139 -0.48 -4.05 4.92
N ILE A 140 0.84 -4.18 4.87
CA ILE A 140 1.79 -3.23 5.47
C ILE A 140 2.79 -2.88 4.37
N ILE A 141 2.94 -1.60 4.10
CA ILE A 141 3.89 -1.08 3.11
C ILE A 141 5.10 -0.54 3.86
N ILE A 142 6.28 -1.03 3.52
CA ILE A 142 7.55 -0.61 4.10
C ILE A 142 8.33 0.06 2.98
N VAL A 143 8.14 1.38 2.84
CA VAL A 143 8.66 2.12 1.68
C VAL A 143 10.18 2.14 1.65
N GLU A 144 10.86 2.19 2.80
CA GLU A 144 12.33 2.26 2.91
C GLU A 144 13.02 1.00 2.39
N THR A 145 12.33 -0.12 2.38
CA THR A 145 12.84 -1.39 1.84
C THR A 145 12.18 -1.80 0.54
N ALA A 146 11.28 -0.97 0.01
CA ALA A 146 10.46 -1.30 -1.16
C ALA A 146 9.69 -2.62 -0.99
N SER A 147 9.12 -2.84 0.19
CA SER A 147 8.49 -4.13 0.53
C SER A 147 7.00 -3.96 0.82
N ILE A 148 6.24 -4.98 0.44
CA ILE A 148 4.81 -5.12 0.69
C ILE A 148 4.59 -6.39 1.48
N PHE A 149 4.07 -6.29 2.69
CA PHE A 149 3.64 -7.44 3.47
C PHE A 149 2.12 -7.57 3.40
N MET A 150 1.65 -8.54 2.62
CA MET A 150 0.24 -8.90 2.51
C MET A 150 -0.05 -10.06 3.46
N TYR A 151 -1.07 -9.93 4.31
CA TYR A 151 -1.40 -10.96 5.29
C TYR A 151 -2.91 -11.13 5.49
N ALA A 152 -3.31 -12.31 5.97
CA ALA A 152 -4.70 -12.60 6.25
C ALA A 152 -5.14 -11.95 7.57
N GLN A 153 -6.23 -11.19 7.51
CA GLN A 153 -6.91 -10.74 8.73
C GLN A 153 -7.71 -11.90 9.32
N ILE A 154 -7.32 -12.33 10.51
CA ILE A 154 -7.98 -13.45 11.15
C ILE A 154 -9.36 -13.03 11.62
N THR A 155 -10.37 -13.50 10.92
CA THR A 155 -11.71 -13.71 11.46
C THR A 155 -11.87 -15.21 11.73
N GLN A 156 -12.73 -15.59 12.68
CA GLN A 156 -12.94 -17.00 13.08
C GLN A 156 -13.29 -17.97 11.91
N ALA A 157 -13.49 -17.44 10.71
CA ALA A 157 -13.94 -18.17 9.54
C ALA A 157 -12.85 -18.41 8.45
N ILE A 158 -11.62 -17.91 8.62
CA ILE A 158 -10.58 -18.04 7.59
C ILE A 158 -9.68 -19.21 7.95
N PRO A 159 -9.67 -20.29 7.15
CA PRO A 159 -8.70 -21.36 7.32
C PRO A 159 -7.29 -20.86 6.95
N LEU A 160 -6.32 -21.06 7.83
CA LEU A 160 -4.91 -20.86 7.53
C LEU A 160 -4.48 -21.86 6.44
N GLY A 161 -3.58 -21.42 5.55
CA GLY A 161 -3.06 -22.25 4.45
C GLY A 161 -3.50 -21.79 3.06
N ALA A 162 -4.47 -20.87 2.96
CA ALA A 162 -4.95 -20.38 1.66
C ALA A 162 -3.90 -19.52 0.93
N LEU A 163 -3.27 -18.58 1.64
CA LEU A 163 -2.19 -17.76 1.07
C LEU A 163 -0.92 -18.58 0.84
N SER A 164 -0.55 -19.41 1.78
CA SER A 164 0.61 -20.31 1.64
C SER A 164 0.44 -21.24 0.45
N GLY A 165 -0.75 -21.85 0.30
CA GLY A 165 -1.07 -22.70 -0.84
C GLY A 165 -1.04 -21.98 -2.18
N MET A 166 -1.50 -20.72 -2.23
CA MET A 166 -1.37 -19.88 -3.41
C MET A 166 0.11 -19.62 -3.75
N ALA A 167 0.92 -19.24 -2.75
CA ALA A 167 2.33 -18.95 -2.94
C ALA A 167 3.13 -20.17 -3.39
N GLU A 168 2.83 -21.35 -2.85
CA GLU A 168 3.56 -22.58 -3.17
C GLU A 168 3.16 -23.18 -4.53
N ASN A 169 1.87 -23.13 -4.88
CA ASN A 169 1.34 -23.88 -6.02
C ASN A 169 0.94 -23.01 -7.22
N ASN A 170 0.60 -21.73 -6.99
CA ASN A 170 -0.01 -20.88 -8.01
C ASN A 170 0.70 -19.53 -8.18
N TYR A 171 1.93 -19.38 -7.70
CA TYR A 171 2.62 -18.07 -7.68
C TYR A 171 2.78 -17.45 -9.08
N ALA A 172 3.20 -18.24 -10.07
CA ALA A 172 3.33 -17.73 -11.44
C ALA A 172 1.97 -17.33 -12.04
N GLN A 173 0.92 -18.11 -11.77
CA GLN A 173 -0.44 -17.76 -12.20
C GLN A 173 -0.92 -16.46 -11.51
N PHE A 174 -0.63 -16.32 -10.23
CA PHE A 174 -0.95 -15.12 -9.46
C PHE A 174 -0.30 -13.88 -10.09
N LEU A 175 1.01 -13.89 -10.35
CA LEU A 175 1.71 -12.74 -10.95
C LEU A 175 1.19 -12.41 -12.36
N ASN A 176 0.97 -13.43 -13.19
CA ASN A 176 0.41 -13.22 -14.53
C ASN A 176 -0.99 -12.61 -14.50
N LYS A 177 -1.81 -13.05 -13.55
CA LYS A 177 -3.16 -12.53 -13.37
C LYS A 177 -3.15 -11.10 -12.84
N VAL A 178 -2.31 -10.78 -11.86
CA VAL A 178 -2.08 -9.40 -11.39
C VAL A 178 -1.74 -8.49 -12.57
N TYR A 179 -0.77 -8.89 -13.38
CA TYR A 179 -0.37 -8.11 -14.56
C TYR A 179 -1.51 -7.92 -15.56
N ALA A 180 -2.26 -8.96 -15.89
CA ALA A 180 -3.30 -8.89 -16.91
C ALA A 180 -4.53 -8.09 -16.48
N GLU A 181 -4.98 -8.25 -15.23
CA GLU A 181 -6.26 -7.72 -14.78
C GLU A 181 -6.19 -6.25 -14.33
N THR A 182 -5.04 -5.78 -13.87
CA THR A 182 -4.89 -4.38 -13.50
C THR A 182 -4.65 -3.44 -14.67
N ARG A 183 -4.33 -3.96 -15.85
CA ARG A 183 -4.04 -3.16 -17.04
C ARG A 183 -5.26 -2.36 -17.51
N ASN A 184 -6.43 -2.99 -17.53
CA ASN A 184 -7.66 -2.39 -18.02
C ASN A 184 -8.72 -2.34 -16.92
N CYS A 185 -9.54 -1.31 -16.95
CA CYS A 185 -10.68 -1.21 -16.05
C CYS A 185 -11.98 -1.28 -16.86
N VAL A 186 -12.98 -1.98 -16.32
CA VAL A 186 -14.31 -2.06 -16.97
C VAL A 186 -15.00 -0.70 -17.10
N PHE A 187 -14.53 0.30 -16.37
CA PHE A 187 -15.01 1.68 -16.43
C PHE A 187 -14.13 2.60 -17.28
N ASP A 188 -13.15 2.08 -18.02
CA ASP A 188 -12.38 2.91 -18.96
C ASP A 188 -13.29 3.36 -20.12
N PRO A 189 -13.18 4.60 -20.62
CA PRO A 189 -12.17 5.61 -20.23
C PRO A 189 -12.50 6.42 -18.97
N ILE A 190 -13.69 6.33 -18.38
CA ILE A 190 -14.09 7.14 -17.22
C ILE A 190 -13.11 6.97 -16.05
N CYS A 191 -12.58 5.77 -15.85
CA CYS A 191 -11.62 5.51 -14.79
C CYS A 191 -10.24 6.13 -15.09
N THR A 192 -9.81 6.11 -16.36
CA THR A 192 -8.53 6.72 -16.78
C THR A 192 -8.59 8.25 -16.78
N ASP A 193 -9.75 8.84 -17.00
CA ASP A 193 -9.93 10.29 -17.00
C ASP A 193 -9.93 10.91 -15.58
N ARG A 194 -9.89 10.08 -14.55
CA ARG A 194 -9.75 10.52 -13.16
C ARG A 194 -8.28 10.74 -12.81
N ASP A 195 -7.99 11.74 -11.98
CA ASP A 195 -6.64 12.15 -11.58
C ASP A 195 -5.74 10.98 -11.13
N ASN A 196 -6.34 10.00 -10.45
CA ASN A 196 -5.60 8.86 -9.91
C ASN A 196 -5.74 7.57 -10.71
N THR A 197 -6.47 7.55 -11.84
CA THR A 197 -6.64 6.34 -12.67
C THR A 197 -7.01 5.08 -11.86
N SER A 198 -7.83 5.25 -10.82
CA SER A 198 -8.24 4.17 -9.92
C SER A 198 -9.72 4.27 -9.54
N CYS A 199 -10.37 3.11 -9.37
CA CYS A 199 -11.74 3.00 -8.90
C CYS A 199 -11.98 1.67 -8.17
N SER A 200 -13.20 1.50 -7.62
CA SER A 200 -13.58 0.27 -6.91
C SER A 200 -13.51 -1.00 -7.77
N ALA A 201 -13.65 -0.89 -9.09
CA ALA A 201 -13.51 -2.05 -9.96
C ALA A 201 -12.05 -2.48 -10.14
N CYS A 202 -11.09 -1.53 -10.21
CA CYS A 202 -9.69 -1.86 -10.46
C CYS A 202 -8.82 -1.95 -9.19
N LEU A 203 -8.58 -0.86 -8.46
CA LEU A 203 -7.61 -0.85 -7.39
C LEU A 203 -8.18 -0.57 -5.99
N ILE A 204 -9.28 0.18 -5.85
CA ILE A 204 -9.82 0.51 -4.54
C ILE A 204 -10.30 -0.75 -3.82
N ILE A 205 -9.86 -0.95 -2.59
CA ILE A 205 -10.29 -2.04 -1.69
C ILE A 205 -11.03 -1.46 -0.48
N PRO A 206 -11.76 -2.29 0.30
CA PRO A 206 -12.40 -1.81 1.53
C PRO A 206 -11.39 -1.18 2.49
N GLU A 207 -11.78 -0.08 3.14
CA GLU A 207 -10.93 0.65 4.10
C GLU A 207 -10.43 -0.20 5.28
N ILE A 208 -11.14 -1.27 5.61
CA ILE A 208 -10.68 -2.22 6.62
C ILE A 208 -9.46 -3.02 6.17
N SER A 209 -9.25 -3.14 4.86
CA SER A 209 -8.13 -3.86 4.25
C SER A 209 -6.97 -2.94 3.88
N CYS A 210 -7.22 -1.64 3.72
CA CYS A 210 -6.22 -0.63 3.41
C CYS A 210 -5.85 0.19 4.65
N ASN A 211 -4.58 0.22 5.00
CA ASN A 211 -4.09 1.01 6.13
C ASN A 211 -3.92 2.51 5.82
N HIS A 212 -4.14 2.92 4.55
CA HIS A 212 -3.86 4.28 4.06
C HIS A 212 -5.07 4.94 3.38
N PHE A 213 -6.30 4.48 3.65
CA PHE A 213 -7.56 5.05 3.13
C PHE A 213 -7.63 5.18 1.61
N ASN A 214 -7.01 4.25 0.89
CA ASN A 214 -6.92 4.26 -0.57
C ASN A 214 -6.29 5.57 -1.15
N ASN A 215 -5.44 6.26 -0.38
CA ASN A 215 -4.75 7.46 -0.86
C ASN A 215 -3.59 7.10 -1.80
N GLU A 216 -3.22 7.99 -2.70
CA GLU A 216 -2.10 7.84 -3.63
C GLU A 216 -2.15 6.56 -4.49
N LEU A 217 -3.34 6.03 -4.77
CA LEU A 217 -3.52 4.89 -5.65
C LEU A 217 -3.63 5.30 -7.12
N GLY A 218 -3.01 4.53 -8.01
CA GLY A 218 -3.19 4.76 -9.44
C GLY A 218 -2.62 3.67 -10.31
N ARG A 219 -3.41 3.21 -11.30
CA ARG A 219 -2.91 2.31 -12.36
C ARG A 219 -1.80 2.98 -13.18
N LYS A 220 -1.75 4.31 -13.18
CA LYS A 220 -0.69 5.09 -13.83
C LYS A 220 0.72 4.80 -13.30
N TYR A 221 0.87 4.31 -12.07
CA TYR A 221 2.16 3.88 -11.54
C TYR A 221 2.59 2.52 -12.11
N LEU A 222 1.63 1.69 -12.49
CA LEU A 222 1.85 0.32 -12.94
C LEU A 222 1.96 0.23 -14.47
N TYR A 223 1.12 0.97 -15.18
CA TYR A 223 1.04 0.99 -16.64
C TYR A 223 1.13 2.40 -17.18
N THR A 224 1.63 2.53 -18.39
CA THR A 224 1.60 3.79 -19.14
C THR A 224 0.15 4.08 -19.53
N ILE A 225 -0.42 5.07 -18.89
CA ILE A 225 -1.77 5.56 -19.16
C ILE A 225 -1.64 7.03 -19.51
N ASP A 226 -2.01 7.37 -20.76
CA ASP A 226 -2.06 8.77 -21.19
C ASP A 226 -3.25 9.44 -20.53
N THR A 227 -2.96 10.35 -19.61
CA THR A 227 -3.96 11.24 -19.02
C THR A 227 -3.75 12.67 -19.55
N MET A 228 -4.78 13.54 -19.47
CA MET A 228 -4.67 14.92 -19.97
C MET A 228 -3.53 15.71 -19.31
N ASP A 229 -3.16 15.35 -18.08
CA ASP A 229 -2.21 16.11 -17.28
C ASP A 229 -0.83 15.48 -17.13
N HIS A 230 -0.70 14.15 -17.22
CA HIS A 230 0.57 13.46 -17.03
C HIS A 230 0.61 12.13 -17.79
N SER A 231 1.73 11.89 -18.49
CA SER A 231 2.08 10.58 -19.03
C SER A 231 3.26 10.03 -18.22
N LEU A 232 3.00 9.01 -17.38
CA LEU A 232 4.04 8.26 -16.70
C LEU A 232 4.32 6.97 -17.48
N ILE A 233 5.58 6.61 -17.60
CA ILE A 233 5.97 5.26 -18.00
C ILE A 233 5.61 4.33 -16.84
N GLY A 234 4.76 3.34 -17.10
CA GLY A 234 4.35 2.39 -16.08
C GLY A 234 5.50 1.47 -15.65
N PHE A 235 5.58 1.18 -14.35
CA PHE A 235 6.66 0.35 -13.79
C PHE A 235 6.76 -1.04 -14.42
N TRP A 236 5.64 -1.63 -14.81
CA TRP A 236 5.62 -2.96 -15.43
C TRP A 236 5.88 -2.94 -16.94
N GLU A 237 6.03 -1.78 -17.54
CA GLU A 237 6.32 -1.59 -18.98
C GLU A 237 7.75 -1.11 -19.25
N MET A 238 8.61 -1.12 -18.23
CA MET A 238 10.02 -0.80 -18.30
C MET A 238 10.87 -2.01 -18.70
#